data_947bacb53766bcc9b03ba0a2203fd8c7
#
_entry.id   947bacb53766bcc9b03ba0a2203fd8c7
#
_cell.length_a   1.000
_cell.length_b   1.000
_cell.length_c   1.000
_cell.angle_alpha   90.00
_cell.angle_beta   90.00
_cell.angle_gamma   90.00
#
_symmetry.space_group_name_H-M   'P 1'
#
loop_
_entity.id
_entity.type
_entity.pdbx_description
1 polymer ?
#
loop_
_entity_poly.entity_id
_entity_poly.type
_entity_poly.pdbx_seq_one_letter_code
_entity_poly.pdbx_strand_id
1 'polypeptide(L)'
;MHLHPDTLPFFDELQLNNNREWFVANRSRWEAIRSDFERFTAAVIDALAPLDPSIGHPDAKRCRFTPDKRPYKCHISFFISTGGIKRSGMPGYYLQVGQEDYGLHGSCNLGGGIFMPSPEALNAIRQEIFYNTDEFRRIIDDPTYRRF
;
A
#
# COMPACT_ATOMS: atom_id res chain seq x y z
N MET A 1 9.42 3.33 -15.17
CA MET A 1 9.15 3.81 -13.79
C MET A 1 9.80 2.82 -12.84
N HIS A 2 10.69 3.26 -11.96
CA HIS A 2 11.44 2.40 -11.05
C HIS A 2 11.50 3.06 -9.67
N LEU A 3 11.53 2.25 -8.61
CA LEU A 3 11.83 2.72 -7.26
C LEU A 3 13.32 3.00 -7.12
N HIS A 4 13.67 3.87 -6.19
CA HIS A 4 15.07 4.16 -5.88
C HIS A 4 15.82 2.85 -5.55
N PRO A 5 16.99 2.58 -6.13
CA PRO A 5 17.70 1.30 -5.96
C PRO A 5 18.10 1.02 -4.50
N ASP A 6 18.27 2.07 -3.70
CA ASP A 6 18.62 1.96 -2.28
C ASP A 6 17.39 1.71 -1.37
N THR A 7 16.17 1.59 -1.91
CA THR A 7 14.94 1.48 -1.09
C THR A 7 14.95 0.23 -0.22
N LEU A 8 15.18 -0.94 -0.80
CA LEU A 8 15.21 -2.19 -0.05
C LEU A 8 16.45 -2.30 0.85
N PRO A 9 17.68 -2.04 0.36
CA PRO A 9 18.87 -2.01 1.21
C PRO A 9 18.73 -1.11 2.43
N PHE A 10 18.17 0.10 2.26
CA PHE A 10 17.95 1.03 3.37
C PHE A 10 17.04 0.44 4.45
N PHE A 11 15.93 -0.20 4.07
CA PHE A 11 15.01 -0.78 5.05
C PHE A 11 15.57 -2.03 5.73
N ASP A 12 16.36 -2.84 5.02
CA ASP A 12 17.07 -3.98 5.60
C ASP A 12 18.07 -3.53 6.67
N GLU A 13 18.88 -2.51 6.36
CA GLU A 13 19.81 -1.92 7.32
C GLU A 13 19.10 -1.23 8.48
N LEU A 14 18.00 -0.50 8.21
CA LEU A 14 17.19 0.14 9.24
C LEU A 14 16.57 -0.88 10.21
N GLN A 15 16.17 -2.04 9.73
CA GLN A 15 15.63 -3.09 10.60
C GLN A 15 16.65 -3.57 11.64
N LEU A 16 17.92 -3.66 11.24
CA LEU A 16 19.01 -4.08 12.11
C LEU A 16 19.51 -2.94 13.04
N ASN A 17 19.30 -1.69 12.64
CA ASN A 17 19.83 -0.50 13.30
C ASN A 17 18.75 0.53 13.63
N ASN A 18 17.58 0.08 14.10
CA ASN A 18 16.43 0.95 14.28
C ASN A 18 16.55 1.88 15.52
N ASN A 19 17.47 2.84 15.44
CA ASN A 19 17.73 3.85 16.45
C ASN A 19 17.93 5.23 15.81
N ARG A 20 17.87 6.26 16.66
CA ARG A 20 17.93 7.66 16.22
C ARG A 20 19.30 8.03 15.60
N GLU A 21 20.37 7.52 16.13
CA GLU A 21 21.73 7.86 15.69
C GLU A 21 21.96 7.38 14.27
N TRP A 22 21.65 6.12 13.99
CA TRP A 22 21.73 5.55 12.66
C TRP A 22 20.84 6.27 11.66
N PHE A 23 19.58 6.56 12.05
CA PHE A 23 18.64 7.23 11.16
C PHE A 23 19.09 8.65 10.80
N VAL A 24 19.63 9.40 11.77
CA VAL A 24 20.17 10.75 11.53
C VAL A 24 21.38 10.69 10.58
N ALA A 25 22.28 9.73 10.77
CA ALA A 25 23.44 9.52 9.90
C ALA A 25 23.04 9.15 8.45
N ASN A 26 21.89 8.47 8.27
CA ASN A 26 21.39 8.01 6.97
C ASN A 26 20.22 8.85 6.43
N ARG A 27 19.97 10.02 7.00
CA ARG A 27 18.81 10.85 6.66
C ARG A 27 18.77 11.28 5.20
N SER A 28 19.89 11.56 4.59
CA SER A 28 19.96 11.94 3.17
C SER A 28 19.50 10.80 2.24
N ARG A 29 19.85 9.55 2.57
CA ARG A 29 19.37 8.36 1.86
C ARG A 29 17.84 8.25 1.95
N TRP A 30 17.31 8.42 3.17
CA TRP A 30 15.86 8.43 3.40
C TRP A 30 15.13 9.51 2.61
N GLU A 31 15.67 10.72 2.56
CA GLU A 31 15.07 11.84 1.82
C GLU A 31 15.06 11.57 0.30
N ALA A 32 16.12 10.98 -0.25
CA ALA A 32 16.17 10.56 -1.65
C ALA A 32 15.12 9.48 -1.97
N ILE A 33 15.06 8.41 -1.15
CA ILE A 33 14.08 7.33 -1.28
C ILE A 33 12.65 7.87 -1.20
N ARG A 34 12.38 8.73 -0.23
CA ARG A 34 11.06 9.35 -0.04
C ARG A 34 10.65 10.18 -1.24
N SER A 35 11.53 11.05 -1.74
CA SER A 35 11.26 11.89 -2.91
C SER A 35 10.97 11.06 -4.15
N ASP A 36 11.72 9.98 -4.34
CA ASP A 36 11.52 9.07 -5.46
C ASP A 36 10.20 8.30 -5.35
N PHE A 37 9.86 7.84 -4.15
CA PHE A 37 8.59 7.16 -3.88
C PHE A 37 7.37 8.08 -4.06
N GLU A 38 7.49 9.36 -3.73
CA GLU A 38 6.45 10.36 -3.99
C GLU A 38 6.22 10.54 -5.50
N ARG A 39 7.29 10.61 -6.31
CA ARG A 39 7.18 10.65 -7.78
C ARG A 39 6.60 9.37 -8.36
N PHE A 40 7.05 8.22 -7.84
CA PHE A 40 6.50 6.91 -8.23
C PHE A 40 4.99 6.85 -7.96
N THR A 41 4.55 7.27 -6.77
CA THR A 41 3.14 7.30 -6.39
C THR A 41 2.30 8.19 -7.31
N ALA A 42 2.79 9.38 -7.63
CA ALA A 42 2.12 10.28 -8.57
C ALA A 42 1.92 9.62 -9.95
N ALA A 43 2.97 8.99 -10.46
CA ALA A 43 2.90 8.33 -11.76
C ALA A 43 2.01 7.06 -11.75
N VAL A 44 1.86 6.36 -10.61
CA VAL A 44 0.87 5.29 -10.45
C VAL A 44 -0.55 5.85 -10.50
N ILE A 45 -0.81 6.98 -9.84
CA ILE A 45 -2.12 7.66 -9.88
C ILE A 45 -2.46 8.06 -11.32
N ASP A 46 -1.54 8.68 -12.04
CA ASP A 46 -1.73 9.06 -13.44
C ASP A 46 -2.03 7.87 -14.35
N ALA A 47 -1.40 6.73 -14.09
CA ALA A 47 -1.64 5.49 -14.85
C ALA A 47 -2.97 4.82 -14.48
N LEU A 48 -3.43 4.95 -13.24
CA LEU A 48 -4.69 4.38 -12.77
C LEU A 48 -5.91 5.23 -13.15
N ALA A 49 -5.79 6.55 -13.22
CA ALA A 49 -6.89 7.46 -13.46
C ALA A 49 -7.75 7.14 -14.72
N PRO A 50 -7.17 6.69 -15.86
CA PRO A 50 -7.96 6.24 -17.01
C PRO A 50 -8.71 4.92 -16.79
N LEU A 51 -8.20 4.06 -15.89
CA LEU A 51 -8.75 2.73 -15.61
C LEU A 51 -9.80 2.78 -14.50
N ASP A 52 -9.61 3.68 -13.55
CA ASP A 52 -10.51 3.90 -12.42
C ASP A 52 -10.78 5.40 -12.23
N PRO A 53 -11.82 5.94 -12.90
CA PRO A 53 -12.19 7.36 -12.78
C PRO A 53 -12.62 7.79 -11.37
N SER A 54 -12.86 6.83 -10.46
CA SER A 54 -13.20 7.12 -9.06
C SER A 54 -12.01 7.59 -8.24
N ILE A 55 -10.78 7.37 -8.74
CA ILE A 55 -9.55 7.85 -8.12
C ILE A 55 -9.48 9.36 -8.33
N GLY A 56 -9.99 10.08 -7.35
CA GLY A 56 -9.86 11.53 -7.29
C GLY A 56 -8.47 11.96 -6.80
N HIS A 57 -8.20 13.24 -6.91
CA HIS A 57 -6.97 13.96 -6.58
C HIS A 57 -6.18 13.40 -5.37
N PRO A 58 -4.84 13.42 -5.42
CA PRO A 58 -3.97 12.73 -4.47
C PRO A 58 -3.89 13.43 -3.11
N ASP A 59 -4.92 13.35 -2.30
CA ASP A 59 -4.82 13.53 -0.87
C ASP A 59 -4.33 12.23 -0.19
N ALA A 60 -3.28 11.64 -0.74
CA ALA A 60 -2.62 10.45 -0.21
C ALA A 60 -1.93 10.78 1.12
N LYS A 61 -2.71 10.91 2.20
CA LYS A 61 -2.18 11.06 3.55
C LYS A 61 -1.99 9.70 4.20
N ARG A 62 -0.75 9.48 4.65
CA ARG A 62 -0.25 8.30 5.36
C ARG A 62 -1.15 7.91 6.53
N CYS A 63 -1.69 6.69 6.54
CA CYS A 63 -2.22 6.06 7.74
C CYS A 63 -1.08 5.53 8.60
N ARG A 64 -1.10 5.87 9.89
CA ARG A 64 -0.14 5.47 10.89
C ARG A 64 -0.87 4.73 12.00
N PHE A 65 -0.94 3.40 11.92
CA PHE A 65 -1.29 2.55 13.06
C PHE A 65 -0.43 1.30 13.02
N THR A 66 0.57 1.23 13.90
CA THR A 66 1.30 -0.01 14.16
C THR A 66 1.43 -0.17 15.67
N PRO A 67 1.18 -1.35 16.22
CA PRO A 67 1.51 -1.70 17.60
C PRO A 67 3.01 -1.77 17.84
N ASP A 68 3.82 -1.67 16.79
CA ASP A 68 5.28 -1.70 16.86
C ASP A 68 5.83 -0.45 17.55
N LYS A 69 6.66 -0.65 18.57
CA LYS A 69 7.30 0.39 19.37
C LYS A 69 8.64 0.87 18.80
N ARG A 70 9.10 0.31 17.66
CA ARG A 70 10.33 0.76 17.02
C ARG A 70 10.23 2.23 16.61
N PRO A 71 11.31 3.03 16.76
CA PRO A 71 11.29 4.46 16.47
C PRO A 71 10.93 4.79 15.02
N TYR A 72 11.35 3.94 14.08
CA TYR A 72 11.18 4.16 12.66
C TYR A 72 10.54 2.95 11.98
N LYS A 73 9.65 3.21 11.01
CA LYS A 73 9.07 2.16 10.17
C LYS A 73 10.10 1.63 9.18
N CYS A 74 10.18 0.31 9.06
CA CYS A 74 11.06 -0.38 8.12
C CYS A 74 10.41 -0.59 6.75
N HIS A 75 9.44 0.23 6.38
CA HIS A 75 8.77 0.20 5.08
C HIS A 75 8.26 1.58 4.67
N ILE A 76 8.04 1.76 3.38
CA ILE A 76 7.30 2.88 2.81
C ILE A 76 6.09 2.35 2.05
N SER A 77 4.94 3.03 2.15
CA SER A 77 3.70 2.57 1.54
C SER A 77 2.83 3.73 1.10
N PHE A 78 1.95 3.46 0.12
CA PHE A 78 0.83 4.32 -0.21
C PHE A 78 -0.49 3.56 -0.15
N PHE A 79 -1.56 4.29 0.02
CA PHE A 79 -2.94 3.85 -0.18
C PHE A 79 -3.67 4.90 -1.01
N ILE A 80 -4.20 4.49 -2.16
CA ILE A 80 -4.91 5.34 -3.12
C ILE A 80 -6.38 4.91 -3.12
N SER A 81 -7.29 5.80 -2.76
CA SER A 81 -8.73 5.54 -2.78
C SER A 81 -9.52 6.80 -3.11
N THR A 82 -10.78 6.61 -3.51
CA THR A 82 -11.73 7.70 -3.77
C THR A 82 -11.92 8.57 -2.51
N GLY A 83 -11.59 9.86 -2.61
CA GLY A 83 -11.73 10.81 -1.51
C GLY A 83 -10.68 10.70 -0.40
N GLY A 84 -9.58 9.97 -0.65
CA GLY A 84 -8.43 9.84 0.25
C GLY A 84 -8.74 9.03 1.52
N ILE A 85 -7.75 8.97 2.41
CA ILE A 85 -7.79 8.19 3.66
C ILE A 85 -8.89 8.63 4.64
N LYS A 86 -9.43 9.83 4.48
CA LYS A 86 -10.48 10.37 5.37
C LYS A 86 -11.85 9.68 5.20
N ARG A 87 -12.08 8.96 4.10
CA ARG A 87 -13.27 8.13 3.89
C ARG A 87 -12.91 6.67 4.18
N SER A 88 -12.87 6.31 5.46
CA SER A 88 -12.82 4.90 5.86
C SER A 88 -14.00 4.14 5.24
N GLY A 89 -13.72 2.95 4.70
CA GLY A 89 -14.76 2.11 4.11
C GLY A 89 -14.86 2.18 2.58
N MET A 90 -14.01 2.98 1.90
CA MET A 90 -13.91 2.94 0.45
C MET A 90 -12.78 1.98 0.02
N PRO A 91 -12.98 1.23 -1.09
CA PRO A 91 -11.91 0.42 -1.66
C PRO A 91 -10.76 1.30 -2.17
N GLY A 92 -9.58 0.72 -2.22
CA GLY A 92 -8.40 1.42 -2.73
C GLY A 92 -7.28 0.47 -3.09
N TYR A 93 -6.22 1.05 -3.63
CA TYR A 93 -5.00 0.36 -4.03
C TYR A 93 -3.91 0.61 -2.98
N TYR A 94 -3.25 -0.45 -2.56
CA TYR A 94 -2.21 -0.41 -1.55
C TYR A 94 -0.91 -0.97 -2.11
N LEU A 95 0.18 -0.26 -1.89
CA LEU A 95 1.53 -0.77 -2.10
C LEU A 95 2.37 -0.52 -0.85
N GLN A 96 3.12 -1.53 -0.43
CA GLN A 96 4.14 -1.46 0.59
C GLN A 96 5.46 -1.99 0.04
N VAL A 97 6.55 -1.31 0.35
CA VAL A 97 7.92 -1.70 0.01
C VAL A 97 8.78 -1.63 1.26
N GLY A 98 9.51 -2.69 1.57
CA GLY A 98 10.32 -2.84 2.77
C GLY A 98 9.82 -3.93 3.70
N GLN A 99 10.45 -4.07 4.86
CA GLN A 99 10.17 -5.14 5.82
C GLN A 99 8.81 -4.95 6.48
N GLU A 100 8.06 -6.03 6.61
CA GLU A 100 6.76 -6.04 7.29
C GLU A 100 6.84 -6.68 8.68
N ASP A 101 6.14 -6.06 9.64
CA ASP A 101 6.14 -6.47 11.04
C ASP A 101 5.07 -7.53 11.37
N TYR A 102 4.21 -7.89 10.41
CA TYR A 102 3.02 -8.73 10.65
C TYR A 102 3.18 -10.19 10.23
N GLY A 103 4.40 -10.67 10.02
CA GLY A 103 4.65 -12.08 9.70
C GLY A 103 4.14 -12.55 8.34
N LEU A 104 3.69 -11.65 7.49
CA LEU A 104 3.40 -11.94 6.09
C LEU A 104 4.73 -12.04 5.35
N HIS A 105 4.97 -13.17 4.73
CA HIS A 105 6.22 -13.48 4.06
C HIS A 105 6.45 -12.55 2.86
N GLY A 106 7.41 -11.64 2.98
CA GLY A 106 7.87 -10.82 1.87
C GLY A 106 8.10 -9.35 2.23
N SER A 107 9.10 -8.76 1.58
CA SER A 107 9.49 -7.36 1.74
C SER A 107 8.61 -6.37 0.97
N CYS A 108 7.68 -6.85 0.15
CA CYS A 108 6.77 -6.02 -0.66
C CYS A 108 5.38 -6.63 -0.69
N ASN A 109 4.36 -5.76 -0.62
CA ASN A 109 2.96 -6.16 -0.70
C ASN A 109 2.20 -5.22 -1.62
N LEU A 110 1.47 -5.78 -2.59
CA LEU A 110 0.56 -5.06 -3.48
C LEU A 110 -0.84 -5.65 -3.30
N GLY A 111 -1.83 -4.80 -3.11
CA GLY A 111 -3.19 -5.25 -2.92
C GLY A 111 -4.23 -4.20 -3.30
N GLY A 112 -5.46 -4.66 -3.47
CA GLY A 112 -6.62 -3.81 -3.66
C GLY A 112 -7.77 -4.28 -2.76
N GLY A 113 -8.55 -3.33 -2.23
CA GLY A 113 -9.68 -3.68 -1.39
C GLY A 113 -10.00 -2.64 -0.32
N ILE A 114 -10.85 -3.03 0.62
CA ILE A 114 -11.28 -2.18 1.74
C ILE A 114 -10.48 -2.60 2.98
N PHE A 115 -9.76 -1.64 3.55
CA PHE A 115 -9.04 -1.87 4.79
C PHE A 115 -9.99 -1.73 5.99
N MET A 116 -10.09 -2.79 6.80
CA MET A 116 -10.94 -2.87 8.00
C MET A 116 -12.39 -2.43 7.72
N PRO A 117 -13.13 -3.13 6.83
CA PRO A 117 -14.52 -2.79 6.53
C PRO A 117 -15.40 -2.88 7.78
N SER A 118 -16.44 -2.04 7.84
CA SER A 118 -17.45 -2.19 8.89
C SER A 118 -18.17 -3.55 8.74
N PRO A 119 -18.79 -4.08 9.81
CA PRO A 119 -19.60 -5.31 9.72
C PRO A 119 -20.66 -5.27 8.63
N GLU A 120 -21.31 -4.12 8.45
CA GLU A 120 -22.33 -3.89 7.42
C GLU A 120 -21.72 -3.96 6.01
N ALA A 121 -20.61 -3.28 5.78
CA ALA A 121 -19.91 -3.31 4.50
C ALA A 121 -19.39 -4.72 4.17
N LEU A 122 -18.85 -5.44 5.16
CA LEU A 122 -18.41 -6.82 5.00
C LEU A 122 -19.57 -7.76 4.66
N ASN A 123 -20.72 -7.59 5.31
CA ASN A 123 -21.92 -8.36 5.01
C ASN A 123 -22.45 -8.06 3.61
N ALA A 124 -22.47 -6.79 3.19
CA ALA A 124 -22.89 -6.41 1.84
C ALA A 124 -21.98 -7.05 0.76
N ILE A 125 -20.66 -7.04 0.96
CA ILE A 125 -19.71 -7.70 0.05
C ILE A 125 -19.96 -9.22 -0.03
N ARG A 126 -20.20 -9.87 1.12
CA ARG A 126 -20.49 -11.31 1.16
C ARG A 126 -21.80 -11.65 0.46
N GLN A 127 -22.82 -10.83 0.64
CA GLN A 127 -24.11 -10.99 -0.05
C GLN A 127 -23.94 -10.81 -1.56
N GLU A 128 -23.18 -9.80 -2.00
CA GLU A 128 -22.91 -9.57 -3.41
C GLU A 128 -22.21 -10.78 -4.04
N ILE A 129 -21.17 -11.31 -3.41
CA ILE A 129 -20.48 -12.53 -3.86
C ILE A 129 -21.43 -13.73 -3.89
N PHE A 130 -22.30 -13.86 -2.91
CA PHE A 130 -23.23 -14.99 -2.84
C PHE A 130 -24.30 -14.94 -3.93
N TYR A 131 -24.88 -13.77 -4.19
CA TYR A 131 -25.95 -13.61 -5.19
C TYR A 131 -25.40 -13.51 -6.62
N ASN A 132 -24.18 -13.00 -6.80
CA ASN A 132 -23.52 -12.80 -8.09
C ASN A 132 -22.24 -13.65 -8.23
N THR A 133 -22.31 -14.90 -7.77
CA THR A 133 -21.16 -15.83 -7.75
C THR A 133 -20.49 -16.00 -9.10
N ASP A 134 -21.28 -16.02 -10.21
CA ASP A 134 -20.72 -16.21 -11.55
C ASP A 134 -19.87 -15.02 -12.00
N GLU A 135 -20.23 -13.80 -11.60
CA GLU A 135 -19.44 -12.61 -11.86
C GLU A 135 -18.13 -12.63 -11.05
N PHE A 136 -18.20 -12.97 -9.77
CA PHE A 136 -17.03 -13.12 -8.93
C PHE A 136 -16.08 -14.21 -9.47
N ARG A 137 -16.61 -15.36 -9.91
CA ARG A 137 -15.83 -16.42 -10.53
C ARG A 137 -15.15 -15.97 -11.81
N ARG A 138 -15.81 -15.21 -12.68
CA ARG A 138 -15.17 -14.65 -13.88
C ARG A 138 -13.93 -13.83 -13.56
N ILE A 139 -13.94 -13.09 -12.45
CA ILE A 139 -12.78 -12.29 -12.00
C ILE A 139 -11.65 -13.20 -11.51
N ILE A 140 -11.93 -14.10 -10.56
CA ILE A 140 -10.91 -14.95 -9.94
C ILE A 140 -10.37 -16.05 -10.86
N ASP A 141 -11.17 -16.46 -11.85
CA ASP A 141 -10.80 -17.48 -12.85
C ASP A 141 -10.13 -16.86 -14.08
N ASP A 142 -10.08 -15.53 -14.21
CA ASP A 142 -9.38 -14.86 -15.28
C ASP A 142 -7.89 -15.23 -15.29
N PRO A 143 -7.32 -15.66 -16.43
CA PRO A 143 -5.92 -16.02 -16.52
C PRO A 143 -4.96 -14.92 -16.10
N THR A 144 -5.34 -13.65 -16.27
CA THR A 144 -4.55 -12.49 -15.84
C THR A 144 -4.49 -12.42 -14.32
N TYR A 145 -5.63 -12.64 -13.64
CA TYR A 145 -5.70 -12.65 -12.18
C TYR A 145 -4.90 -13.80 -11.57
N ARG A 146 -4.99 -14.99 -12.15
CA ARG A 146 -4.27 -16.21 -11.68
C ARG A 146 -2.76 -16.16 -11.90
N ARG A 147 -2.26 -15.17 -12.63
CA ARG A 147 -0.84 -15.04 -12.97
C ARG A 147 -0.03 -14.36 -11.85
N PHE A 148 -0.70 -13.77 -10.89
CA PHE A 148 -0.13 -13.11 -9.72
C PHE A 148 -0.57 -13.83 -8.43
#